data_811bb9f04f79092b5e26cc0ac5d2076d
#
_entry.id   811bb9f04f79092b5e26cc0ac5d2076d
#
_cell.length_a   1.000
_cell.length_b   1.000
_cell.length_c   1.000
_cell.angle_alpha   90.00
_cell.angle_beta   90.00
_cell.angle_gamma   90.00
#
_symmetry.space_group_name_H-M   'P 1'
#
loop_
_entity.id
_entity.type
_entity.pdbx_description
1 polymer ?
#
loop_
_entity_poly.entity_id
_entity_poly.type
_entity_poly.pdbx_seq_one_letter_code
_entity_poly.pdbx_strand_id
1 'polypeptide(L)'
;QGIKEVAFILGITTTDVMQLIEDQLIQPLDAIAMLRDQIFDLENVTRLLDDISEHAQLIQDDNGLIKLIDFFPMLRFFGMSQGKFLSILSSLAGNYYRYETKQHWLSLFINYEDMIYTLENRYLDLLPEHVDKKDFQSIYGLSDEQMLNLMKNSDLHYSNWQRTKQCIKKNVIKDFCSSFIVLNRIAKLRCKNVHVFAKELADIGIFPVKILTGTRDVFLYSIYDKDDVFSKS
;
A
#
# COMPACT_ATOMS: atom_id res chain seq x y z
N GLN A 1 10.88 28.49 -4.77
CA GLN A 1 11.62 27.61 -3.84
C GLN A 1 12.29 26.48 -4.60
N GLY A 2 13.51 26.09 -4.24
CA GLY A 2 14.19 24.94 -4.85
C GLY A 2 13.64 23.60 -4.32
N ILE A 3 13.98 22.50 -5.01
CA ILE A 3 13.49 21.14 -4.67
C ILE A 3 13.76 20.74 -3.20
N LYS A 4 14.88 21.17 -2.61
CA LYS A 4 15.20 20.87 -1.19
C LYS A 4 14.28 21.59 -0.21
N GLU A 5 13.90 22.82 -0.54
CA GLU A 5 12.98 23.62 0.27
C GLU A 5 11.56 23.05 0.20
N VAL A 6 11.13 22.62 -1.01
CA VAL A 6 9.86 21.92 -1.22
C VAL A 6 9.84 20.62 -0.39
N ALA A 7 10.91 19.83 -0.45
CA ALA A 7 11.03 18.61 0.34
C ALA A 7 10.91 18.87 1.84
N PHE A 8 11.55 19.94 2.32
CA PHE A 8 11.47 20.35 3.73
C PHE A 8 10.04 20.79 4.13
N ILE A 9 9.39 21.62 3.30
CA ILE A 9 8.00 22.06 3.53
C ILE A 9 7.02 20.90 3.58
N LEU A 10 7.17 19.94 2.66
CA LEU A 10 6.34 18.76 2.61
C LEU A 10 6.72 17.70 3.66
N GLY A 11 7.91 17.78 4.27
CA GLY A 11 8.42 16.78 5.21
C GLY A 11 8.73 15.42 4.57
N ILE A 12 9.15 15.44 3.29
CA ILE A 12 9.49 14.25 2.50
C ILE A 12 10.89 14.37 1.89
N THR A 13 11.38 13.34 1.20
CA THR A 13 12.68 13.39 0.53
C THR A 13 12.60 14.13 -0.81
N THR A 14 13.75 14.58 -1.33
CA THR A 14 13.81 15.15 -2.69
C THR A 14 13.39 14.16 -3.78
N THR A 15 13.63 12.86 -3.57
CA THR A 15 13.16 11.79 -4.46
C THR A 15 11.64 11.71 -4.46
N ASP A 16 11.01 11.88 -3.31
CA ASP A 16 9.54 11.91 -3.20
C ASP A 16 8.95 13.14 -3.88
N VAL A 17 9.63 14.30 -3.80
CA VAL A 17 9.23 15.51 -4.56
C VAL A 17 9.25 15.24 -6.07
N MET A 18 10.28 14.53 -6.56
CA MET A 18 10.32 14.13 -7.97
C MET A 18 9.12 13.24 -8.35
N GLN A 19 8.71 12.33 -7.47
CA GLN A 19 7.52 11.53 -7.71
C GLN A 19 6.24 12.39 -7.79
N LEU A 20 6.12 13.42 -6.94
CA LEU A 20 4.98 14.34 -7.01
C LEU A 20 4.96 15.15 -8.32
N ILE A 21 6.13 15.48 -8.88
CA ILE A 21 6.22 16.12 -10.21
C ILE A 21 5.77 15.15 -11.31
N GLU A 22 6.25 13.91 -11.28
CA GLU A 22 5.85 12.86 -12.23
C GLU A 22 4.33 12.58 -12.16
N ASP A 23 3.76 12.58 -10.97
CA ASP A 23 2.32 12.41 -10.73
C ASP A 23 1.51 13.71 -10.98
N GLN A 24 2.16 14.80 -11.43
CA GLN A 24 1.58 16.12 -11.78
C GLN A 24 0.86 16.82 -10.62
N LEU A 25 1.17 16.49 -9.38
CA LEU A 25 0.60 17.11 -8.18
C LEU A 25 1.25 18.47 -7.86
N ILE A 26 2.52 18.61 -8.20
CA ILE A 26 3.24 19.89 -8.16
C ILE A 26 3.95 20.09 -9.49
N GLN A 27 4.08 21.33 -9.93
CA GLN A 27 4.74 21.65 -11.18
C GLN A 27 5.83 22.71 -10.95
N PRO A 28 7.04 22.52 -11.50
CA PRO A 28 8.04 23.55 -11.48
C PRO A 28 7.63 24.71 -12.41
N LEU A 29 8.05 25.93 -12.05
CA LEU A 29 7.83 27.13 -12.87
C LEU A 29 8.54 27.06 -14.22
N ASP A 30 9.68 26.36 -14.27
CA ASP A 30 10.41 26.08 -15.49
C ASP A 30 10.64 24.58 -15.65
N ALA A 31 9.84 23.94 -16.47
CA ALA A 31 9.91 22.50 -16.72
C ALA A 31 11.16 22.09 -17.55
N ILE A 32 11.87 23.05 -18.16
CA ILE A 32 13.04 22.80 -19.01
C ILE A 32 14.33 22.81 -18.17
N ALA A 33 14.31 23.45 -17.01
CA ALA A 33 15.47 23.50 -16.11
C ALA A 33 15.89 22.09 -15.64
N MET A 34 17.21 21.89 -15.43
CA MET A 34 17.68 20.67 -14.78
C MET A 34 17.03 20.55 -13.40
N LEU A 35 16.73 19.32 -12.96
CA LEU A 35 16.02 19.02 -11.70
C LEU A 35 16.55 19.81 -10.49
N ARG A 36 17.88 19.99 -10.37
CA ARG A 36 18.50 20.73 -9.26
C ARG A 36 18.24 22.23 -9.31
N ASP A 37 17.92 22.76 -10.50
CA ASP A 37 17.76 24.19 -10.78
C ASP A 37 16.27 24.56 -10.93
N GLN A 38 15.37 23.58 -10.78
CA GLN A 38 13.92 23.80 -10.84
C GLN A 38 13.47 24.67 -9.65
N ILE A 39 12.63 25.62 -9.97
CA ILE A 39 12.02 26.54 -9.01
C ILE A 39 10.52 26.25 -8.96
N PHE A 40 9.97 26.20 -7.76
CA PHE A 40 8.56 25.93 -7.50
C PHE A 40 7.88 27.17 -6.93
N ASP A 41 6.63 27.35 -7.30
CA ASP A 41 5.76 28.30 -6.64
C ASP A 41 5.33 27.74 -5.28
N LEU A 42 5.59 28.50 -4.23
CA LEU A 42 5.23 28.11 -2.88
C LEU A 42 3.71 27.95 -2.71
N GLU A 43 2.92 28.79 -3.38
CA GLU A 43 1.46 28.67 -3.34
C GLU A 43 0.97 27.32 -3.88
N ASN A 44 1.59 26.81 -4.95
CA ASN A 44 1.22 25.50 -5.50
C ASN A 44 1.56 24.35 -4.54
N VAL A 45 2.69 24.46 -3.83
CA VAL A 45 3.10 23.47 -2.84
C VAL A 45 2.19 23.51 -1.62
N THR A 46 1.88 24.70 -1.09
CA THR A 46 1.01 24.85 0.06
C THR A 46 -0.44 24.49 -0.27
N ARG A 47 -0.90 24.76 -1.49
CA ARG A 47 -2.24 24.35 -1.95
C ARG A 47 -2.45 22.84 -1.86
N LEU A 48 -1.46 22.03 -2.25
CA LEU A 48 -1.54 20.58 -2.10
C LEU A 48 -1.77 20.17 -0.63
N LEU A 49 -1.05 20.82 0.31
CA LEU A 49 -1.24 20.56 1.74
C LEU A 49 -2.61 21.04 2.24
N ASP A 50 -3.06 22.18 1.76
CA ASP A 50 -4.36 22.72 2.09
C ASP A 50 -5.49 21.83 1.59
N ASP A 51 -5.42 21.40 0.33
CA ASP A 51 -6.38 20.48 -0.28
C ASP A 51 -6.49 19.17 0.51
N ILE A 52 -5.36 18.57 0.89
CA ILE A 52 -5.36 17.37 1.73
C ILE A 52 -5.99 17.67 3.09
N SER A 53 -5.61 18.76 3.73
CA SER A 53 -6.15 19.11 5.05
C SER A 53 -7.65 19.42 5.01
N GLU A 54 -8.14 20.08 3.97
CA GLU A 54 -9.56 20.44 3.81
C GLU A 54 -10.44 19.22 3.55
N HIS A 55 -9.93 18.21 2.84
CA HIS A 55 -10.65 16.97 2.59
C HIS A 55 -10.60 15.98 3.76
N ALA A 56 -9.82 16.26 4.82
CA ALA A 56 -9.81 15.45 6.03
C ALA A 56 -11.11 15.62 6.83
N GLN A 57 -11.67 14.50 7.29
CA GLN A 57 -12.84 14.52 8.16
C GLN A 57 -12.47 15.08 9.55
N LEU A 58 -13.37 15.90 10.12
CA LEU A 58 -13.20 16.43 11.45
C LEU A 58 -13.51 15.36 12.50
N ILE A 59 -12.63 15.26 13.49
CA ILE A 59 -12.82 14.37 14.65
C ILE A 59 -12.72 15.15 15.96
N GLN A 60 -13.39 14.65 16.97
CA GLN A 60 -13.26 15.13 18.36
C GLN A 60 -12.36 14.23 19.20
N ASP A 61 -12.24 12.96 18.79
CA ASP A 61 -11.49 11.93 19.47
C ASP A 61 -10.75 11.08 18.42
N ASP A 62 -9.51 10.69 18.72
CA ASP A 62 -8.67 9.85 17.86
C ASP A 62 -8.65 8.36 18.30
N ASN A 63 -9.63 7.93 19.11
CA ASN A 63 -9.75 6.55 19.56
C ASN A 63 -9.78 5.56 18.38
N GLY A 64 -8.84 4.62 18.37
CA GLY A 64 -8.69 3.63 17.31
C GLY A 64 -8.01 4.14 16.03
N LEU A 65 -7.60 5.41 16.00
CA LEU A 65 -6.86 5.99 14.89
C LEU A 65 -5.36 6.04 15.20
N ILE A 66 -4.53 6.05 14.18
CA ILE A 66 -3.09 6.28 14.30
C ILE A 66 -2.70 7.53 13.53
N LYS A 67 -1.59 8.17 13.91
CA LYS A 67 -1.04 9.27 13.13
C LYS A 67 -0.52 8.76 11.79
N LEU A 68 -0.71 9.55 10.76
CA LEU A 68 -0.26 9.20 9.41
C LEU A 68 1.25 8.92 9.35
N ILE A 69 2.04 9.67 10.09
CA ILE A 69 3.50 9.47 10.16
C ILE A 69 3.87 8.10 10.72
N ASP A 70 3.09 7.56 11.64
CA ASP A 70 3.34 6.24 12.24
C ASP A 70 3.03 5.09 11.27
N PHE A 71 2.29 5.38 10.20
CA PHE A 71 1.99 4.44 9.13
C PHE A 71 3.12 4.29 8.11
N PHE A 72 4.03 5.25 7.98
CA PHE A 72 5.07 5.25 6.95
C PHE A 72 5.93 3.98 6.88
N PRO A 73 6.32 3.32 7.99
CA PRO A 73 7.04 2.06 7.92
C PRO A 73 6.31 0.96 7.14
N MET A 74 4.98 1.07 7.02
CA MET A 74 4.14 0.12 6.28
C MET A 74 4.25 0.29 4.77
N LEU A 75 4.53 1.49 4.26
CA LEU A 75 4.61 1.79 2.83
C LEU A 75 5.60 0.89 2.09
N ARG A 76 6.67 0.44 2.76
CA ARG A 76 7.65 -0.50 2.21
C ARG A 76 7.03 -1.83 1.77
N PHE A 77 5.97 -2.29 2.45
CA PHE A 77 5.28 -3.54 2.10
C PHE A 77 4.43 -3.41 0.84
N PHE A 78 4.16 -2.17 0.43
CA PHE A 78 3.49 -1.83 -0.81
C PHE A 78 4.47 -1.37 -1.90
N GLY A 79 5.80 -1.39 -1.63
CA GLY A 79 6.80 -0.84 -2.54
C GLY A 79 6.57 0.64 -2.84
N MET A 80 6.04 1.38 -1.89
CA MET A 80 5.55 2.74 -2.08
C MET A 80 6.44 3.74 -1.35
N SER A 81 6.80 4.84 -2.02
CA SER A 81 7.47 5.99 -1.41
C SER A 81 6.45 6.90 -0.71
N GLN A 82 6.94 7.81 0.13
CA GLN A 82 6.10 8.81 0.79
C GLN A 82 5.44 9.75 -0.24
N GLY A 83 6.17 10.14 -1.28
CA GLY A 83 5.64 10.97 -2.37
C GLY A 83 4.50 10.26 -3.10
N LYS A 84 4.67 8.97 -3.44
CA LYS A 84 3.60 8.18 -4.06
C LYS A 84 2.39 8.01 -3.13
N PHE A 85 2.63 7.84 -1.84
CA PHE A 85 1.56 7.78 -0.85
C PHE A 85 0.79 9.11 -0.76
N LEU A 86 1.51 10.24 -0.74
CA LEU A 86 0.89 11.57 -0.73
C LEU A 86 0.00 11.79 -1.98
N SER A 87 0.44 11.31 -3.15
CA SER A 87 -0.36 11.37 -4.37
C SER A 87 -1.64 10.53 -4.29
N ILE A 88 -1.57 9.38 -3.63
CA ILE A 88 -2.74 8.54 -3.38
C ILE A 88 -3.66 9.20 -2.37
N LEU A 89 -3.10 9.73 -1.27
CA LEU A 89 -3.85 10.37 -0.20
C LEU A 89 -4.70 11.52 -0.72
N SER A 90 -4.16 12.37 -1.60
CA SER A 90 -4.91 13.46 -2.22
C SER A 90 -6.15 12.99 -2.99
N SER A 91 -6.13 11.74 -3.48
CA SER A 91 -7.27 11.11 -4.17
C SER A 91 -8.25 10.36 -3.27
N LEU A 92 -7.94 10.23 -1.98
CA LEU A 92 -8.70 9.46 -0.98
C LEU A 92 -9.49 10.37 -0.03
N ALA A 93 -10.07 11.44 -0.55
CA ALA A 93 -10.87 12.37 0.26
C ALA A 93 -11.85 11.62 1.19
N GLY A 94 -11.82 11.96 2.47
CA GLY A 94 -12.70 11.37 3.48
C GLY A 94 -12.18 10.10 4.17
N ASN A 95 -11.00 9.58 3.81
CA ASN A 95 -10.40 8.39 4.47
C ASN A 95 -9.30 8.75 5.47
N TYR A 96 -9.17 10.01 5.81
CA TYR A 96 -8.22 10.49 6.81
C TYR A 96 -8.84 11.64 7.60
N TYR A 97 -8.31 11.90 8.79
CA TYR A 97 -8.99 12.66 9.82
C TYR A 97 -8.08 13.75 10.39
N ARG A 98 -8.68 14.83 10.90
CA ARG A 98 -7.99 15.91 11.60
C ARG A 98 -8.84 16.48 12.73
N TYR A 99 -8.20 17.14 13.68
CA TYR A 99 -8.91 18.03 14.61
C TYR A 99 -9.34 19.32 13.91
N GLU A 100 -10.13 20.17 14.59
CA GLU A 100 -10.61 21.45 14.04
C GLU A 100 -9.48 22.37 13.58
N THR A 101 -8.32 22.33 14.28
CA THR A 101 -7.15 23.14 13.91
C THR A 101 -6.52 22.60 12.63
N LYS A 102 -6.15 23.52 11.71
CA LYS A 102 -5.41 23.16 10.50
C LYS A 102 -4.09 22.50 10.88
N GLN A 103 -3.87 21.30 10.40
CA GLN A 103 -2.70 20.49 10.73
C GLN A 103 -1.89 20.19 9.48
N HIS A 104 -0.57 20.05 9.64
CA HIS A 104 0.27 19.51 8.60
C HIS A 104 -0.16 18.06 8.29
N TRP A 105 -0.12 17.65 7.01
CA TRP A 105 -0.58 16.32 6.59
C TRP A 105 0.06 15.14 7.36
N LEU A 106 1.31 15.31 7.83
CA LEU A 106 1.99 14.30 8.67
C LEU A 106 1.33 14.09 10.03
N SER A 107 0.54 15.08 10.50
CA SER A 107 -0.18 15.03 11.78
C SER A 107 -1.64 14.59 11.61
N LEU A 108 -2.07 14.28 10.40
CA LEU A 108 -3.39 13.69 10.15
C LEU A 108 -3.47 12.30 10.76
N PHE A 109 -4.70 11.84 10.96
CA PHE A 109 -4.99 10.52 11.49
C PHE A 109 -5.63 9.65 10.43
N ILE A 110 -5.44 8.35 10.54
CA ILE A 110 -6.05 7.34 9.67
C ILE A 110 -6.56 6.17 10.51
N ASN A 111 -7.59 5.50 10.00
CA ASN A 111 -7.89 4.16 10.44
C ASN A 111 -6.87 3.20 9.80
N TYR A 112 -6.15 2.45 10.62
CA TYR A 112 -5.08 1.58 10.16
C TYR A 112 -5.57 0.48 9.22
N GLU A 113 -6.65 -0.19 9.57
CA GLU A 113 -7.21 -1.30 8.79
C GLU A 113 -7.79 -0.82 7.45
N ASP A 114 -8.55 0.27 7.46
CA ASP A 114 -9.11 0.86 6.25
C ASP A 114 -8.01 1.31 5.29
N MET A 115 -6.92 1.86 5.83
CA MET A 115 -5.79 2.29 5.01
C MET A 115 -5.05 1.09 4.39
N ILE A 116 -4.80 0.02 5.15
CA ILE A 116 -4.21 -1.21 4.61
C ILE A 116 -5.09 -1.79 3.50
N TYR A 117 -6.39 -1.89 3.74
CA TYR A 117 -7.34 -2.41 2.75
C TYR A 117 -7.34 -1.57 1.47
N THR A 118 -7.37 -0.26 1.63
CA THR A 118 -7.33 0.69 0.51
C THR A 118 -6.03 0.57 -0.29
N LEU A 119 -4.89 0.54 0.40
CA LEU A 119 -3.58 0.43 -0.25
C LEU A 119 -3.38 -0.94 -0.90
N GLU A 120 -3.87 -2.03 -0.32
CA GLU A 120 -3.79 -3.36 -0.93
C GLU A 120 -4.56 -3.40 -2.26
N ASN A 121 -5.71 -2.73 -2.34
CA ASN A 121 -6.47 -2.62 -3.58
C ASN A 121 -5.76 -1.70 -4.60
N ARG A 122 -5.27 -0.53 -4.17
CA ARG A 122 -4.54 0.41 -5.03
C ARG A 122 -3.20 -0.14 -5.51
N TYR A 123 -2.51 -0.91 -4.68
CA TYR A 123 -1.27 -1.57 -5.07
C TYR A 123 -1.44 -2.45 -6.31
N LEU A 124 -2.56 -3.16 -6.41
CA LEU A 124 -2.89 -3.98 -7.57
C LEU A 124 -3.00 -3.15 -8.87
N ASP A 125 -3.44 -1.89 -8.77
CA ASP A 125 -3.51 -0.99 -9.90
C ASP A 125 -2.13 -0.51 -10.38
N LEU A 126 -1.16 -0.47 -9.48
CA LEU A 126 0.21 -0.04 -9.77
C LEU A 126 1.10 -1.15 -10.34
N LEU A 127 0.65 -2.42 -10.29
CA LEU A 127 1.41 -3.54 -10.82
C LEU A 127 1.63 -3.39 -12.34
N PRO A 128 2.81 -3.79 -12.85
CA PRO A 128 3.03 -3.89 -14.30
C PRO A 128 2.13 -4.97 -14.91
N GLU A 129 1.85 -4.90 -16.22
CA GLU A 129 1.02 -5.88 -16.93
C GLU A 129 1.51 -7.33 -16.74
N HIS A 130 2.80 -7.51 -16.55
CA HIS A 130 3.43 -8.80 -16.30
C HIS A 130 4.32 -8.70 -15.06
N VAL A 131 3.91 -9.36 -14.00
CA VAL A 131 4.63 -9.41 -12.72
C VAL A 131 5.55 -10.61 -12.72
N ASP A 132 6.86 -10.39 -12.50
CA ASP A 132 7.82 -11.49 -12.38
C ASP A 132 7.45 -12.39 -11.19
N LYS A 133 7.67 -13.70 -11.35
CA LYS A 133 7.41 -14.68 -10.28
C LYS A 133 8.10 -14.28 -8.96
N LYS A 134 9.36 -13.84 -9.04
CA LYS A 134 10.13 -13.47 -7.84
C LYS A 134 9.59 -12.24 -7.15
N ASP A 135 9.13 -11.26 -7.93
CA ASP A 135 8.51 -10.05 -7.38
C ASP A 135 7.22 -10.42 -6.65
N PHE A 136 6.37 -11.22 -7.27
CA PHE A 136 5.15 -11.71 -6.61
C PHE A 136 5.46 -12.49 -5.34
N GLN A 137 6.42 -13.41 -5.38
CA GLN A 137 6.86 -14.17 -4.20
C GLN A 137 7.36 -13.27 -3.07
N SER A 138 8.15 -12.25 -3.41
CA SER A 138 8.68 -11.28 -2.43
C SER A 138 7.56 -10.50 -1.75
N ILE A 139 6.59 -10.01 -2.53
CA ILE A 139 5.44 -9.24 -2.05
C ILE A 139 4.61 -10.05 -1.05
N TYR A 140 4.31 -11.30 -1.40
CA TYR A 140 3.48 -12.18 -0.58
C TYR A 140 4.29 -13.02 0.42
N GLY A 141 5.62 -12.92 0.40
CA GLY A 141 6.52 -13.65 1.27
C GLY A 141 6.45 -15.16 1.08
N LEU A 142 6.34 -15.62 -0.17
CA LEU A 142 6.19 -17.02 -0.52
C LEU A 142 7.54 -17.64 -0.94
N SER A 143 7.79 -18.89 -0.53
CA SER A 143 8.87 -19.70 -1.10
C SER A 143 8.47 -20.27 -2.47
N ASP A 144 9.44 -20.87 -3.20
CA ASP A 144 9.15 -21.54 -4.47
C ASP A 144 8.11 -22.65 -4.33
N GLU A 145 8.21 -23.46 -3.29
CA GLU A 145 7.27 -24.55 -3.02
C GLU A 145 5.86 -24.02 -2.75
N GLN A 146 5.75 -22.97 -1.94
CA GLN A 146 4.49 -22.31 -1.62
C GLN A 146 3.85 -21.69 -2.85
N MET A 147 4.67 -21.06 -3.68
CA MET A 147 4.20 -20.49 -4.95
C MET A 147 3.66 -21.58 -5.87
N LEU A 148 4.35 -22.72 -5.99
CA LEU A 148 3.85 -23.85 -6.78
C LEU A 148 2.54 -24.41 -6.22
N ASN A 149 2.40 -24.51 -4.90
CA ASN A 149 1.18 -24.95 -4.27
C ASN A 149 0.03 -23.96 -4.46
N LEU A 150 0.31 -22.66 -4.35
CA LEU A 150 -0.66 -21.61 -4.63
C LEU A 150 -1.18 -21.71 -6.05
N MET A 151 -0.30 -21.86 -7.04
CA MET A 151 -0.67 -21.96 -8.45
C MET A 151 -1.44 -23.24 -8.79
N LYS A 152 -1.16 -24.35 -8.11
CA LYS A 152 -1.91 -25.60 -8.29
C LYS A 152 -3.34 -25.52 -7.70
N ASN A 153 -3.54 -24.70 -6.69
CA ASN A 153 -4.76 -24.65 -5.89
C ASN A 153 -5.59 -23.37 -6.10
N SER A 154 -5.16 -22.49 -6.99
CA SER A 154 -5.85 -21.25 -7.34
C SER A 154 -5.87 -21.05 -8.85
N ASP A 155 -6.58 -20.03 -9.31
CA ASP A 155 -6.64 -19.65 -10.73
C ASP A 155 -5.39 -18.85 -11.18
N LEU A 156 -4.43 -18.64 -10.27
CA LEU A 156 -3.14 -18.05 -10.62
C LEU A 156 -2.36 -18.99 -11.54
N HIS A 157 -1.97 -18.51 -12.69
CA HIS A 157 -1.16 -19.29 -13.63
C HIS A 157 -0.07 -18.44 -14.28
N TYR A 158 1.03 -19.10 -14.65
CA TYR A 158 2.12 -18.44 -15.35
C TYR A 158 1.76 -18.21 -16.81
N SER A 159 2.18 -17.07 -17.33
CA SER A 159 2.34 -16.84 -18.76
C SER A 159 3.82 -16.77 -19.10
N ASN A 160 4.21 -17.36 -20.22
CA ASN A 160 5.59 -17.23 -20.71
C ASN A 160 5.71 -15.88 -21.43
N TRP A 161 6.30 -14.90 -20.77
CA TRP A 161 6.68 -13.65 -21.39
C TRP A 161 8.15 -13.70 -21.78
N GLN A 162 8.46 -13.46 -23.06
CA GLN A 162 9.83 -13.49 -23.61
C GLN A 162 10.59 -14.84 -23.44
N ARG A 163 9.93 -15.97 -23.68
CA ARG A 163 10.50 -17.33 -23.74
C ARG A 163 11.28 -17.84 -22.50
N THR A 164 11.73 -16.99 -21.59
CA THR A 164 12.61 -17.35 -20.47
C THR A 164 12.12 -16.92 -19.09
N LYS A 165 11.17 -16.00 -18.99
CA LYS A 165 10.67 -15.50 -17.70
C LYS A 165 9.27 -15.97 -17.41
N GLN A 166 9.11 -16.63 -16.28
CA GLN A 166 7.80 -16.95 -15.73
C GLN A 166 7.22 -15.68 -15.10
N CYS A 167 6.09 -15.23 -15.61
CA CYS A 167 5.37 -14.08 -15.07
C CYS A 167 3.88 -14.40 -14.92
N ILE A 168 3.22 -13.63 -14.07
CA ILE A 168 1.78 -13.68 -13.87
C ILE A 168 1.20 -12.40 -14.46
N LYS A 169 0.12 -12.51 -15.22
CA LYS A 169 -0.57 -11.34 -15.76
C LYS A 169 -1.23 -10.56 -14.63
N LYS A 170 -1.18 -9.23 -14.71
CA LYS A 170 -1.77 -8.32 -13.74
C LYS A 170 -3.25 -8.63 -13.47
N ASN A 171 -4.05 -8.85 -14.50
CA ASN A 171 -5.48 -9.15 -14.35
C ASN A 171 -5.69 -10.43 -13.52
N VAL A 172 -4.89 -11.49 -13.74
CA VAL A 172 -4.99 -12.75 -12.98
C VAL A 172 -4.66 -12.53 -11.49
N ILE A 173 -3.66 -11.67 -11.20
CA ILE A 173 -3.35 -11.27 -9.82
C ILE A 173 -4.51 -10.47 -9.23
N LYS A 174 -5.06 -9.51 -9.98
CA LYS A 174 -6.20 -8.69 -9.53
C LYS A 174 -7.41 -9.54 -9.20
N ASP A 175 -7.77 -10.45 -10.09
CA ASP A 175 -8.92 -11.35 -9.89
C ASP A 175 -8.74 -12.22 -8.64
N PHE A 176 -7.54 -12.77 -8.41
CA PHE A 176 -7.23 -13.50 -7.19
C PHE A 176 -7.29 -12.61 -5.94
N CYS A 177 -6.60 -11.49 -5.94
CA CYS A 177 -6.46 -10.61 -4.79
C CYS A 177 -7.70 -9.75 -4.51
N SER A 178 -8.67 -9.71 -5.43
CA SER A 178 -9.97 -9.07 -5.15
C SER A 178 -10.77 -9.85 -4.11
N SER A 179 -10.65 -11.18 -4.12
CA SER A 179 -11.44 -12.07 -3.25
C SER A 179 -10.61 -12.73 -2.13
N PHE A 180 -9.30 -12.86 -2.33
CA PHE A 180 -8.47 -13.66 -1.44
C PHE A 180 -7.23 -12.93 -0.96
N ILE A 181 -6.78 -13.28 0.24
CA ILE A 181 -5.50 -12.84 0.79
C ILE A 181 -4.72 -14.00 1.38
N VAL A 182 -3.40 -13.99 1.19
CA VAL A 182 -2.50 -14.98 1.79
C VAL A 182 -2.18 -14.59 3.22
N LEU A 183 -2.33 -15.52 4.16
CA LEU A 183 -2.12 -15.27 5.60
C LEU A 183 -0.79 -14.56 5.89
N ASN A 184 0.29 -15.00 5.24
CA ASN A 184 1.61 -14.40 5.45
C ASN A 184 1.65 -12.91 5.04
N ARG A 185 0.92 -12.52 4.00
CA ARG A 185 0.79 -11.12 3.57
C ARG A 185 0.10 -10.28 4.62
N ILE A 186 -1.09 -10.68 5.05
CA ILE A 186 -1.86 -9.89 6.02
C ILE A 186 -1.22 -9.86 7.42
N ALA A 187 -0.61 -10.95 7.86
CA ALA A 187 0.13 -10.97 9.11
C ALA A 187 1.31 -9.99 9.11
N LYS A 188 2.03 -9.88 7.99
CA LYS A 188 3.08 -8.86 7.81
C LYS A 188 2.52 -7.45 7.84
N LEU A 189 1.41 -7.21 7.13
CA LEU A 189 0.75 -5.90 7.11
C LEU A 189 0.28 -5.49 8.51
N ARG A 190 -0.12 -6.42 9.35
CA ARG A 190 -0.52 -6.18 10.75
C ARG A 190 0.62 -6.29 11.76
N CYS A 191 1.86 -6.40 11.32
CA CYS A 191 3.03 -6.57 12.18
C CYS A 191 2.88 -7.70 13.20
N LYS A 192 2.15 -8.77 12.84
CA LYS A 192 1.87 -9.93 13.71
C LYS A 192 2.70 -11.15 13.31
N ASN A 193 2.99 -11.99 14.30
CA ASN A 193 3.48 -13.33 14.01
C ASN A 193 2.39 -14.15 13.34
N VAL A 194 2.74 -14.85 12.24
CA VAL A 194 1.77 -15.58 11.39
C VAL A 194 0.99 -16.63 12.16
N HIS A 195 1.65 -17.39 13.05
CA HIS A 195 0.99 -18.44 13.85
C HIS A 195 0.02 -17.84 14.88
N VAL A 196 0.42 -16.75 15.53
CA VAL A 196 -0.43 -16.04 16.49
C VAL A 196 -1.64 -15.48 15.77
N PHE A 197 -1.43 -14.85 14.63
CA PHE A 197 -2.50 -14.25 13.86
C PHE A 197 -3.49 -15.30 13.30
N ALA A 198 -3.00 -16.45 12.82
CA ALA A 198 -3.86 -17.56 12.41
C ALA A 198 -4.79 -18.03 13.54
N LYS A 199 -4.26 -18.07 14.77
CA LYS A 199 -5.05 -18.43 15.93
C LYS A 199 -6.09 -17.37 16.28
N GLU A 200 -5.70 -16.10 16.28
CA GLU A 200 -6.62 -14.98 16.50
C GLU A 200 -7.80 -15.00 15.50
N LEU A 201 -7.51 -15.25 14.20
CA LEU A 201 -8.56 -15.39 13.19
C LEU A 201 -9.49 -16.56 13.49
N ALA A 202 -8.94 -17.72 13.88
CA ALA A 202 -9.74 -18.88 14.24
C ALA A 202 -10.60 -18.64 15.48
N ASP A 203 -10.07 -17.93 16.49
CA ASP A 203 -10.78 -17.59 17.73
C ASP A 203 -12.01 -16.69 17.47
N ILE A 204 -11.99 -15.90 16.40
CA ILE A 204 -13.13 -15.07 15.96
C ILE A 204 -13.96 -15.73 14.84
N GLY A 205 -13.71 -17.00 14.53
CA GLY A 205 -14.49 -17.78 13.58
C GLY A 205 -14.11 -17.57 12.10
N ILE A 206 -12.96 -16.98 11.81
CA ILE A 206 -12.43 -16.82 10.44
C ILE A 206 -11.47 -17.96 10.14
N PHE A 207 -11.84 -18.80 9.19
CA PHE A 207 -11.06 -19.97 8.78
C PHE A 207 -10.56 -19.86 7.35
N PRO A 208 -9.42 -20.51 7.01
CA PRO A 208 -8.91 -20.48 5.65
C PRO A 208 -9.88 -21.14 4.68
N VAL A 209 -10.08 -20.50 3.52
CA VAL A 209 -10.87 -21.06 2.40
C VAL A 209 -10.10 -22.21 1.74
N LYS A 210 -8.76 -22.06 1.65
CA LYS A 210 -7.86 -23.11 1.16
C LYS A 210 -6.62 -23.19 2.02
N ILE A 211 -6.20 -24.41 2.34
CA ILE A 211 -4.95 -24.70 3.01
C ILE A 211 -3.95 -25.14 1.94
N LEU A 212 -2.85 -24.42 1.82
CA LEU A 212 -1.76 -24.80 0.92
C LEU A 212 -0.90 -25.86 1.63
N THR A 213 -1.23 -27.13 1.38
CA THR A 213 -0.54 -28.28 2.00
C THR A 213 0.80 -28.54 1.34
N GLY A 214 1.81 -28.94 2.11
CA GLY A 214 3.12 -29.37 1.61
C GLY A 214 4.26 -29.29 2.62
N THR A 215 4.11 -28.53 3.71
CA THR A 215 5.12 -28.38 4.76
C THR A 215 4.54 -28.60 6.14
N ARG A 216 5.41 -28.79 7.15
CA ARG A 216 5.00 -28.99 8.56
C ARG A 216 4.15 -27.82 9.13
N ASP A 217 4.18 -26.66 8.45
CA ASP A 217 3.48 -25.42 8.87
C ASP A 217 2.28 -25.14 7.98
N VAL A 218 1.27 -25.96 8.07
CA VAL A 218 0.01 -25.93 7.29
C VAL A 218 -0.67 -24.55 7.34
N PHE A 219 -0.51 -23.79 8.43
CA PHE A 219 -1.19 -22.52 8.62
C PHE A 219 -0.52 -21.32 7.95
N LEU A 220 0.79 -21.36 7.73
CA LEU A 220 1.56 -20.21 7.22
C LEU A 220 1.17 -19.75 5.82
N TYR A 221 0.55 -20.63 5.05
CA TYR A 221 0.29 -20.42 3.61
C TYR A 221 -1.18 -20.56 3.25
N SER A 222 -2.04 -20.43 4.24
CA SER A 222 -3.47 -20.51 4.04
C SER A 222 -3.98 -19.27 3.28
N ILE A 223 -4.97 -19.50 2.44
CA ILE A 223 -5.69 -18.48 1.71
C ILE A 223 -6.98 -18.20 2.46
N TYR A 224 -7.25 -16.95 2.73
CA TYR A 224 -8.45 -16.47 3.42
C TYR A 224 -9.31 -15.65 2.47
N ASP A 225 -10.59 -15.61 2.75
CA ASP A 225 -11.47 -14.62 2.15
C ASP A 225 -11.04 -13.23 2.63
N LYS A 226 -10.88 -12.31 1.69
CA LYS A 226 -10.34 -10.98 1.99
C LYS A 226 -11.31 -10.14 2.81
N ASP A 227 -12.57 -10.18 2.45
CA ASP A 227 -13.62 -9.39 3.12
C ASP A 227 -13.85 -9.88 4.55
N ASP A 228 -13.83 -11.19 4.78
CA ASP A 228 -13.91 -11.74 6.14
C ASP A 228 -12.76 -11.25 7.03
N VAL A 229 -11.53 -11.22 6.50
CA VAL A 229 -10.35 -10.79 7.26
C VAL A 229 -10.40 -9.30 7.59
N PHE A 230 -10.88 -8.45 6.69
CA PHE A 230 -10.91 -7.01 6.92
C PHE A 230 -12.16 -6.51 7.64
N SER A 231 -13.30 -7.20 7.52
CA SER A 231 -14.55 -6.77 8.15
C SER A 231 -14.76 -7.26 9.57
N LYS A 232 -14.14 -8.37 9.96
CA LYS A 232 -14.40 -9.04 11.25
C LYS A 232 -13.23 -9.07 12.22
N SER A 233 -12.04 -8.66 11.78
CA SER A 233 -10.82 -8.80 12.59
C SER A 233 -10.33 -7.52 13.26
#